data_02e9e76693184657548bcf08b292370c
#
_entry.id   02e9e76693184657548bcf08b292370c
#
_cell.length_a   1.000
_cell.length_b   1.000
_cell.length_c   1.000
_cell.angle_alpha   90.00
_cell.angle_beta   90.00
_cell.angle_gamma   90.00
#
_symmetry.space_group_name_H-M   'P 1'
#
loop_
_entity.id
_entity.type
_entity.pdbx_description
1 polymer ?
#
loop_
_entity_poly.entity_id
_entity_poly.type
_entity_poly.pdbx_seq_one_letter_code
_entity_poly.pdbx_strand_id
1 'polypeptide(L)'
;LWKGIEEKIVDVIGSDHAPHTLEEKKKEYPNCPSGMTGVQTILPIMLDFVNKGKLGINDLVRLLCYNPAKIYNMKSKGEIKIGNDADFSIVDLNKEFTITNKWIASKSGWTPYDGLRITGLPVFTVVNGKIVMQDSEIISPPIGEPVLFNYD
;
A
#
# COMPACT_ATOMS: atom_id res chain seq x y z
N LEU A 1 5.98 -6.06 -17.32
CA LEU A 1 5.28 -6.23 -16.05
C LEU A 1 3.76 -6.21 -16.23
N TRP A 2 3.16 -5.20 -16.90
CA TRP A 2 1.71 -5.12 -17.10
C TRP A 2 1.11 -6.36 -17.76
N LYS A 3 1.73 -6.84 -18.85
CA LYS A 3 1.32 -8.10 -19.51
C LYS A 3 1.28 -9.28 -18.53
N GLY A 4 2.25 -9.40 -17.62
CA GLY A 4 2.25 -10.44 -16.60
C GLY A 4 1.11 -10.32 -15.58
N ILE A 5 0.63 -9.09 -15.30
CA ILE A 5 -0.55 -8.86 -14.47
C ILE A 5 -1.83 -9.28 -15.22
N GLU A 6 -1.96 -8.88 -16.48
CA GLU A 6 -3.09 -9.25 -17.36
C GLU A 6 -3.19 -10.77 -17.55
N GLU A 7 -2.08 -11.43 -17.77
CA GLU A 7 -1.97 -12.90 -17.93
C GLU A 7 -2.00 -13.67 -16.59
N LYS A 8 -2.18 -12.98 -15.45
CA LYS A 8 -2.22 -13.55 -14.09
C LYS A 8 -0.97 -14.35 -13.70
N ILE A 9 0.18 -14.00 -14.28
CA ILE A 9 1.50 -14.56 -13.93
C ILE A 9 2.04 -13.91 -12.66
N VAL A 10 1.71 -12.61 -12.44
CA VAL A 10 2.07 -11.88 -11.22
C VAL A 10 1.05 -12.18 -10.13
N ASP A 11 1.50 -12.72 -9.02
CA ASP A 11 0.67 -13.07 -7.88
C ASP A 11 0.50 -11.95 -6.87
N VAL A 12 1.54 -11.16 -6.63
CA VAL A 12 1.59 -10.14 -5.56
C VAL A 12 2.27 -8.87 -6.07
N ILE A 13 1.81 -7.73 -5.58
CA ILE A 13 2.50 -6.45 -5.70
C ILE A 13 3.01 -6.05 -4.33
N GLY A 14 4.32 -5.86 -4.20
CA GLY A 14 4.98 -5.38 -3.00
C GLY A 14 5.57 -3.99 -3.20
N SER A 15 5.70 -3.21 -2.12
CA SER A 15 6.27 -1.86 -2.17
C SER A 15 7.79 -1.85 -2.07
N ASP A 16 8.40 -2.93 -1.60
CA ASP A 16 9.82 -3.00 -1.24
C ASP A 16 10.26 -1.75 -0.45
N HIS A 17 9.50 -1.45 0.62
CA HIS A 17 9.70 -0.25 1.43
C HIS A 17 11.05 -0.31 2.16
N ALA A 18 12.07 0.30 1.56
CA ALA A 18 13.42 0.42 2.10
C ALA A 18 13.79 1.91 2.23
N PRO A 19 13.30 2.60 3.28
CA PRO A 19 13.49 4.04 3.44
C PRO A 19 14.92 4.36 3.87
N HIS A 20 15.56 5.24 3.11
CA HIS A 20 16.85 5.85 3.44
C HIS A 20 16.70 7.36 3.48
N THR A 21 17.54 8.05 4.25
CA THR A 21 17.51 9.52 4.32
C THR A 21 17.91 10.15 2.98
N LEU A 22 17.50 11.40 2.76
CA LEU A 22 17.94 12.14 1.58
C LEU A 22 19.47 12.31 1.50
N GLU A 23 20.14 12.43 2.65
CA GLU A 23 21.61 12.50 2.70
C GLU A 23 22.25 11.20 2.18
N GLU A 24 21.74 10.05 2.60
CA GLU A 24 22.20 8.75 2.10
C GLU A 24 21.94 8.61 0.60
N LYS A 25 20.77 9.05 0.13
CA LYS A 25 20.36 8.99 -1.28
C LYS A 25 21.16 9.92 -2.20
N LYS A 26 21.76 10.99 -1.67
CA LYS A 26 22.59 11.95 -2.42
C LYS A 26 24.05 11.51 -2.59
N LYS A 27 24.46 10.43 -1.95
CA LYS A 27 25.80 9.89 -2.12
C LYS A 27 26.01 9.42 -3.56
N GLU A 28 27.23 9.54 -4.05
CA GLU A 28 27.59 9.01 -5.37
C GLU A 28 27.58 7.49 -5.40
N TYR A 29 27.24 6.93 -6.57
CA TYR A 29 27.30 5.50 -6.80
C TYR A 29 28.77 5.02 -6.68
N PRO A 30 29.07 3.87 -6.03
CA PRO A 30 28.15 2.87 -5.51
C PRO A 30 27.70 3.07 -4.05
N ASN A 31 28.06 4.17 -3.40
CA ASN A 31 27.78 4.44 -1.98
C ASN A 31 26.33 4.88 -1.70
N CYS A 32 25.57 5.22 -2.74
CA CYS A 32 24.15 5.52 -2.62
C CYS A 32 23.36 4.21 -2.41
N PRO A 33 22.64 4.03 -1.29
CA PRO A 33 21.85 2.83 -1.07
C PRO A 33 20.67 2.75 -2.05
N SER A 34 20.31 1.53 -2.46
CA SER A 34 19.07 1.26 -3.19
C SER A 34 17.86 1.39 -2.25
N GLY A 35 16.64 1.38 -2.82
CA GLY A 35 15.40 1.43 -2.06
C GLY A 35 14.73 2.80 -2.01
N MET A 36 13.45 2.78 -1.68
CA MET A 36 12.58 3.95 -1.64
C MET A 36 11.48 3.82 -0.58
N THR A 37 10.78 4.92 -0.30
CA THR A 37 9.57 4.91 0.52
C THR A 37 8.39 4.49 -0.35
N GLY A 38 7.88 3.29 -0.19
CA GLY A 38 6.83 2.74 -1.05
C GLY A 38 5.53 2.37 -0.33
N VAL A 39 5.57 2.05 0.98
CA VAL A 39 4.42 1.46 1.68
C VAL A 39 3.17 2.36 1.69
N GLN A 40 3.34 3.67 1.84
CA GLN A 40 2.22 4.62 1.86
C GLN A 40 1.67 4.91 0.46
N THR A 41 2.52 4.82 -0.57
CA THR A 41 2.17 5.23 -1.93
C THR A 41 1.66 4.09 -2.81
N ILE A 42 1.89 2.83 -2.44
CA ILE A 42 1.54 1.68 -3.27
C ILE A 42 0.04 1.64 -3.61
N LEU A 43 -0.84 1.74 -2.60
CA LEU A 43 -2.28 1.67 -2.84
C LEU A 43 -2.80 2.87 -3.65
N PRO A 44 -2.49 4.14 -3.32
CA PRO A 44 -2.89 5.29 -4.13
C PRO A 44 -2.44 5.22 -5.59
N ILE A 45 -1.21 4.82 -5.86
CA ILE A 45 -0.70 4.68 -7.23
C ILE A 45 -1.45 3.57 -7.99
N MET A 46 -1.72 2.46 -7.33
CA MET A 46 -2.46 1.36 -7.97
C MET A 46 -3.93 1.71 -8.21
N LEU A 47 -4.56 2.53 -7.34
CA LEU A 47 -5.90 3.07 -7.58
C LEU A 47 -5.93 4.01 -8.80
N ASP A 48 -4.91 4.83 -8.98
CA ASP A 48 -4.76 5.66 -10.16
C ASP A 48 -4.63 4.83 -11.45
N PHE A 49 -3.95 3.68 -11.40
CA PHE A 49 -3.93 2.74 -12.53
C PHE A 49 -5.28 2.07 -12.77
N VAL A 50 -6.07 1.83 -11.73
CA VAL A 50 -7.46 1.36 -11.89
C VAL A 50 -8.28 2.43 -12.61
N ASN A 51 -8.20 3.69 -12.20
CA ASN A 51 -8.90 4.81 -12.85
C ASN A 51 -8.47 5.02 -14.31
N LYS A 52 -7.22 4.74 -14.63
CA LYS A 52 -6.68 4.79 -16.00
C LYS A 52 -7.03 3.56 -16.84
N GLY A 53 -7.83 2.63 -16.29
CA GLY A 53 -8.25 1.41 -16.99
C GLY A 53 -7.12 0.39 -17.26
N LYS A 54 -5.99 0.52 -16.57
CA LYS A 54 -4.84 -0.40 -16.71
C LYS A 54 -4.96 -1.64 -15.83
N LEU A 55 -5.83 -1.61 -14.84
CA LEU A 55 -6.03 -2.68 -13.87
C LEU A 55 -7.49 -2.70 -13.42
N GLY A 56 -8.08 -3.86 -13.28
CA GLY A 56 -9.40 -4.00 -12.66
C GLY A 56 -9.32 -3.88 -11.14
N ILE A 57 -10.36 -3.30 -10.50
CA ILE A 57 -10.39 -3.20 -9.03
C ILE A 57 -10.31 -4.58 -8.34
N ASN A 58 -10.94 -5.60 -8.93
CA ASN A 58 -10.88 -6.96 -8.41
C ASN A 58 -9.46 -7.55 -8.51
N ASP A 59 -8.72 -7.23 -9.57
CA ASP A 59 -7.32 -7.64 -9.70
C ASP A 59 -6.43 -6.91 -8.69
N LEU A 60 -6.70 -5.63 -8.42
CA LEU A 60 -6.01 -4.89 -7.37
C LEU A 60 -6.20 -5.56 -6.00
N VAL A 61 -7.44 -5.89 -5.63
CA VAL A 61 -7.74 -6.61 -4.37
C VAL A 61 -7.06 -7.97 -4.34
N ARG A 62 -7.09 -8.70 -5.45
CA ARG A 62 -6.39 -9.99 -5.56
C ARG A 62 -4.88 -9.85 -5.29
N LEU A 63 -4.23 -8.87 -5.90
CA LEU A 63 -2.77 -8.67 -5.86
C LEU A 63 -2.27 -8.09 -4.52
N LEU A 64 -3.07 -7.28 -3.83
CA LEU A 64 -2.66 -6.61 -2.59
C LEU A 64 -3.24 -7.23 -1.32
N CYS A 65 -4.30 -8.03 -1.42
CA CYS A 65 -5.00 -8.59 -0.26
C CYS A 65 -5.10 -10.12 -0.30
N TYR A 66 -5.85 -10.65 -1.25
CA TYR A 66 -6.18 -12.09 -1.28
C TYR A 66 -4.96 -12.98 -1.50
N ASN A 67 -4.19 -12.72 -2.55
CA ASN A 67 -3.02 -13.55 -2.89
C ASN A 67 -1.93 -13.49 -1.81
N PRO A 68 -1.54 -12.31 -1.28
CA PRO A 68 -0.59 -12.26 -0.17
C PRO A 68 -1.06 -13.10 1.04
N ALA A 69 -2.32 -12.95 1.45
CA ALA A 69 -2.85 -13.72 2.58
C ALA A 69 -2.80 -15.23 2.33
N LYS A 70 -3.13 -15.67 1.11
CA LYS A 70 -3.07 -17.08 0.71
C LYS A 70 -1.64 -17.62 0.64
N ILE A 71 -0.72 -16.90 -0.01
CA ILE A 71 0.66 -17.33 -0.22
C ILE A 71 1.42 -17.46 1.11
N TYR A 72 1.17 -16.52 2.02
CA TYR A 72 1.80 -16.52 3.34
C TYR A 72 1.00 -17.30 4.41
N ASN A 73 -0.10 -17.96 4.05
CA ASN A 73 -0.98 -18.68 4.99
C ASN A 73 -1.46 -17.83 6.18
N MET A 74 -1.78 -16.55 5.93
CA MET A 74 -2.25 -15.63 6.97
C MET A 74 -3.63 -16.04 7.47
N LYS A 75 -3.80 -16.13 8.78
CA LYS A 75 -5.12 -16.36 9.39
C LYS A 75 -5.96 -15.09 9.33
N SER A 76 -7.25 -15.24 9.08
CA SER A 76 -8.27 -14.18 9.22
C SER A 76 -8.00 -12.90 8.40
N LYS A 77 -7.22 -12.98 7.31
CA LYS A 77 -6.83 -11.85 6.47
C LYS A 77 -7.15 -12.08 4.99
N GLY A 78 -7.12 -11.03 4.20
CA GLY A 78 -7.12 -11.06 2.73
C GLY A 78 -8.49 -11.00 2.06
N GLU A 79 -9.58 -11.22 2.78
CA GLU A 79 -10.95 -11.16 2.26
C GLU A 79 -11.95 -10.67 3.31
N ILE A 80 -13.04 -10.06 2.86
CA ILE A 80 -14.16 -9.68 3.74
C ILE A 80 -15.05 -10.90 3.94
N LYS A 81 -14.94 -11.52 5.12
CA LYS A 81 -15.66 -12.73 5.48
C LYS A 81 -15.98 -12.76 6.96
N ILE A 82 -17.14 -13.31 7.35
CA ILE A 82 -17.49 -13.52 8.75
C ILE A 82 -16.44 -14.42 9.41
N GLY A 83 -15.90 -13.96 10.53
CA GLY A 83 -14.82 -14.64 11.26
C GLY A 83 -13.42 -14.14 10.93
N ASN A 84 -13.25 -13.30 9.92
CA ASN A 84 -12.00 -12.62 9.66
C ASN A 84 -11.89 -11.33 10.48
N ASP A 85 -10.64 -10.85 10.63
CA ASP A 85 -10.37 -9.59 11.30
C ASP A 85 -10.99 -8.41 10.52
N ALA A 86 -11.52 -7.44 11.25
CA ALA A 86 -12.13 -6.27 10.67
C ALA A 86 -11.05 -5.23 10.30
N ASP A 87 -10.22 -5.57 9.30
CA ASP A 87 -9.17 -4.72 8.75
C ASP A 87 -9.57 -4.26 7.34
N PHE A 88 -9.77 -2.97 7.17
CA PHE A 88 -10.27 -2.42 5.91
C PHE A 88 -9.49 -1.17 5.50
N SER A 89 -9.27 -1.03 4.19
CA SER A 89 -8.98 0.25 3.54
C SER A 89 -10.21 0.68 2.76
N ILE A 90 -10.85 1.77 3.18
CA ILE A 90 -11.98 2.37 2.47
C ILE A 90 -11.40 3.45 1.56
N VAL A 91 -11.71 3.36 0.27
CA VAL A 91 -11.12 4.20 -0.77
C VAL A 91 -12.18 5.05 -1.48
N ASP A 92 -11.83 6.29 -1.79
CA ASP A 92 -12.58 7.12 -2.72
C ASP A 92 -11.89 7.07 -4.07
N LEU A 93 -12.54 6.44 -5.05
CA LEU A 93 -11.99 6.26 -6.40
C LEU A 93 -11.94 7.56 -7.21
N ASN A 94 -12.68 8.59 -6.80
CA ASN A 94 -12.75 9.86 -7.54
C ASN A 94 -11.90 10.97 -6.90
N LYS A 95 -11.32 10.72 -5.73
CA LYS A 95 -10.55 11.74 -5.00
C LYS A 95 -9.24 12.03 -5.73
N GLU A 96 -9.10 13.24 -6.26
CA GLU A 96 -7.83 13.73 -6.83
C GLU A 96 -6.88 14.13 -5.69
N PHE A 97 -5.62 13.79 -5.84
CA PHE A 97 -4.59 14.07 -4.86
C PHE A 97 -3.24 14.30 -5.54
N THR A 98 -2.42 15.18 -4.98
CA THR A 98 -1.01 15.32 -5.38
C THR A 98 -0.13 14.76 -4.26
N ILE A 99 0.61 13.71 -4.57
CA ILE A 99 1.60 13.14 -3.64
C ILE A 99 2.69 14.20 -3.41
N THR A 100 3.04 14.42 -2.15
CA THR A 100 4.11 15.35 -1.79
C THR A 100 5.02 14.75 -0.73
N ASN A 101 6.28 15.19 -0.67
CA ASN A 101 7.19 14.80 0.39
C ASN A 101 6.62 15.09 1.79
N LYS A 102 5.87 16.19 1.93
CA LYS A 102 5.23 16.58 3.19
C LYS A 102 4.16 15.58 3.66
N TRP A 103 3.50 14.91 2.72
CA TRP A 103 2.45 13.92 3.03
C TRP A 103 3.03 12.59 3.53
N ILE A 104 4.32 12.32 3.26
CA ILE A 104 4.96 11.04 3.63
C ILE A 104 5.17 10.96 5.14
N ALA A 105 4.57 9.95 5.77
CA ALA A 105 4.71 9.68 7.19
C ALA A 105 6.05 9.00 7.57
N SER A 106 6.77 8.43 6.60
CA SER A 106 8.09 7.87 6.83
C SER A 106 9.05 8.95 7.34
N LYS A 107 9.86 8.60 8.34
CA LYS A 107 10.90 9.49 8.91
C LYS A 107 11.96 9.94 7.89
N SER A 108 12.08 9.25 6.76
CA SER A 108 12.96 9.67 5.65
C SER A 108 12.50 10.95 4.96
N GLY A 109 11.20 11.29 5.06
CA GLY A 109 10.62 12.58 4.65
C GLY A 109 10.63 12.85 3.15
N TRP A 110 10.72 11.83 2.31
CA TRP A 110 10.72 11.97 0.85
C TRP A 110 10.04 10.81 0.15
N THR A 111 9.66 11.01 -1.11
CA THR A 111 9.14 9.97 -2.00
C THR A 111 9.59 10.24 -3.44
N PRO A 112 9.85 9.20 -4.26
CA PRO A 112 10.14 9.38 -5.68
C PRO A 112 8.94 9.90 -6.48
N TYR A 113 7.77 9.95 -5.87
CA TYR A 113 6.50 10.38 -6.47
C TYR A 113 6.11 11.82 -6.11
N ASP A 114 7.04 12.61 -5.54
CA ASP A 114 6.78 14.02 -5.21
C ASP A 114 6.28 14.80 -6.42
N GLY A 115 5.15 15.49 -6.28
CA GLY A 115 4.48 16.22 -7.36
C GLY A 115 3.58 15.37 -8.28
N LEU A 116 3.51 14.06 -8.12
CA LEU A 116 2.65 13.20 -8.95
C LEU A 116 1.17 13.41 -8.59
N ARG A 117 0.37 13.78 -9.60
CA ARG A 117 -1.09 13.82 -9.49
C ARG A 117 -1.69 12.45 -9.76
N ILE A 118 -2.56 12.00 -8.88
CA ILE A 118 -3.24 10.71 -8.92
C ILE A 118 -4.74 10.89 -8.69
N THR A 119 -5.52 9.88 -9.08
CA THR A 119 -6.95 9.78 -8.79
C THR A 119 -7.23 8.45 -8.10
N GLY A 120 -7.86 8.53 -6.94
CA GLY A 120 -8.11 7.40 -6.04
C GLY A 120 -7.21 7.47 -4.80
N LEU A 121 -7.86 7.54 -3.61
CA LEU A 121 -7.14 7.68 -2.35
C LEU A 121 -7.85 6.88 -1.23
N PRO A 122 -7.11 6.22 -0.32
CA PRO A 122 -7.68 5.73 0.92
C PRO A 122 -8.19 6.90 1.77
N VAL A 123 -9.44 6.82 2.20
CA VAL A 123 -10.08 7.84 3.05
C VAL A 123 -10.24 7.37 4.50
N PHE A 124 -10.33 6.05 4.71
CA PHE A 124 -10.26 5.45 6.03
C PHE A 124 -9.38 4.21 6.02
N THR A 125 -8.67 3.99 7.13
CA THR A 125 -8.06 2.71 7.48
C THR A 125 -8.67 2.24 8.79
N VAL A 126 -9.16 1.01 8.79
CA VAL A 126 -9.73 0.33 9.95
C VAL A 126 -8.82 -0.84 10.30
N VAL A 127 -8.46 -0.96 11.57
CA VAL A 127 -7.67 -2.06 12.12
C VAL A 127 -8.40 -2.63 13.33
N ASN A 128 -8.65 -3.93 13.34
CA ASN A 128 -9.39 -4.62 14.39
C ASN A 128 -10.75 -3.93 14.70
N GLY A 129 -11.45 -3.46 13.65
CA GLY A 129 -12.75 -2.79 13.78
C GLY A 129 -12.70 -1.34 14.26
N LYS A 130 -11.51 -0.74 14.43
CA LYS A 130 -11.34 0.66 14.85
C LYS A 130 -10.74 1.50 13.74
N ILE A 131 -11.28 2.69 13.50
CA ILE A 131 -10.73 3.64 12.55
C ILE A 131 -9.40 4.17 13.12
N VAL A 132 -8.31 3.99 12.39
CA VAL A 132 -6.97 4.43 12.78
C VAL A 132 -6.45 5.59 11.92
N MET A 133 -6.99 5.74 10.71
CA MET A 133 -6.70 6.85 9.82
C MET A 133 -7.99 7.33 9.17
N GLN A 134 -8.13 8.64 9.05
CA GLN A 134 -9.20 9.31 8.32
C GLN A 134 -8.63 10.49 7.56
N ASP A 135 -8.96 10.59 6.26
CA ASP A 135 -8.57 11.69 5.36
C ASP A 135 -7.06 12.04 5.42
N SER A 136 -6.20 11.02 5.43
CA SER A 136 -4.74 11.10 5.54
C SER A 136 -4.20 11.47 6.93
N GLU A 137 -5.04 11.63 7.94
CA GLU A 137 -4.63 11.88 9.31
C GLU A 137 -4.69 10.60 10.15
N ILE A 138 -3.63 10.31 10.90
CA ILE A 138 -3.60 9.22 11.88
C ILE A 138 -4.31 9.71 13.13
N ILE A 139 -5.46 9.09 13.47
CA ILE A 139 -6.34 9.53 14.56
C ILE A 139 -6.34 8.59 15.78
N SER A 140 -5.53 7.55 15.75
CA SER A 140 -5.47 6.54 16.82
C SER A 140 -4.00 6.22 17.15
N PRO A 141 -3.69 5.86 18.40
CA PRO A 141 -2.42 5.24 18.70
C PRO A 141 -2.29 3.88 17.98
N PRO A 142 -1.07 3.32 17.85
CA PRO A 142 -0.87 2.00 17.28
C PRO A 142 -1.68 0.93 18.04
N ILE A 143 -2.53 0.19 17.34
CA ILE A 143 -3.39 -0.87 17.88
C ILE A 143 -3.23 -2.19 17.10
N GLY A 144 -2.26 -2.24 16.18
CA GLY A 144 -1.99 -3.43 15.41
C GLY A 144 -1.49 -4.59 16.28
N GLU A 145 -1.88 -5.78 15.90
CA GLU A 145 -1.44 -7.03 16.51
C GLU A 145 -0.63 -7.85 15.49
N PRO A 146 0.28 -8.72 15.94
CA PRO A 146 1.01 -9.61 15.04
C PRO A 146 0.06 -10.49 14.23
N VAL A 147 0.30 -10.59 12.93
CA VAL A 147 -0.44 -11.50 12.06
C VAL A 147 -0.13 -12.94 12.43
N LEU A 148 -1.17 -13.76 12.56
CA LEU A 148 -1.03 -15.19 12.78
C LEU A 148 -0.98 -15.93 11.45
N PHE A 149 -0.18 -16.99 11.39
CA PHE A 149 0.00 -17.83 10.21
C PHE A 149 -0.41 -19.26 10.51
N ASN A 150 -0.93 -19.97 9.50
CA ASN A 150 -1.14 -21.43 9.60
C ASN A 150 0.17 -22.11 9.20
N TYR A 151 0.80 -22.78 10.14
CA TYR A 151 1.92 -23.68 9.90
C TYR A 151 1.36 -25.11 10.03
N ASP A 152 0.98 -25.70 8.90
CA ASP A 152 0.65 -27.13 8.83
C ASP A 152 1.89 -27.94 8.42
#